data_4d5a97c357b68ae83c182e396965d9f2
#
_entry.id   4d5a97c357b68ae83c182e396965d9f2
#
_cell.length_a   1.000
_cell.length_b   1.000
_cell.length_c   1.000
_cell.angle_alpha   90.00
_cell.angle_beta   90.00
_cell.angle_gamma   90.00
#
_symmetry.space_group_name_H-M   'P 1'
#
loop_
_entity.id
_entity.type
_entity.pdbx_description
1 polymer ?
#
loop_
_entity_poly.entity_id
_entity_poly.type
_entity_poly.pdbx_seq_one_letter_code
_entity_poly.pdbx_strand_id
1 'polypeptide(L)'
;FIDTGIDYRNPVFLDENGNSRILAIWDQTVQTGIPPEGFKYGSEYRREDINLALRSEDPYSIVPSRDENGHGSILAGVAAGSVVRQGNPYIGAAPGADIVVVKLKECKQYLRSFYLVPEGVPAYQENDIMLGIKYAESFVQLFERPVVICLGLGTNQGDHAGNSSLSRYLSSLAVRRSRAAIVCGGNEGNASHNYH
;
A
#
# COMPACT_ATOMS: atom_id res chain seq x y z
N PHE A 1 -1.74 3.72 -0.84
CA PHE A 1 -0.49 2.95 -0.98
C PHE A 1 -0.83 1.47 -1.09
N ILE A 2 -0.25 0.79 -2.06
CA ILE A 2 -0.40 -0.66 -2.27
C ILE A 2 1.00 -1.25 -2.22
N ASP A 3 1.34 -1.90 -1.09
CA ASP A 3 2.72 -2.27 -0.77
C ASP A 3 2.79 -3.35 0.33
N THR A 4 3.92 -3.43 1.04
CA THR A 4 4.18 -4.39 2.13
C THR A 4 3.41 -4.10 3.42
N GLY A 5 2.74 -2.97 3.52
CA GLY A 5 1.99 -2.53 4.69
C GLY A 5 2.36 -1.12 5.14
N ILE A 6 2.07 -0.82 6.40
CA ILE A 6 2.42 0.46 7.05
C ILE A 6 2.59 0.23 8.57
N ASP A 7 3.59 0.87 9.16
CA ASP A 7 3.64 1.03 10.62
C ASP A 7 2.71 2.17 11.03
N TYR A 8 1.44 1.86 11.26
CA TYR A 8 0.40 2.83 11.58
C TYR A 8 0.65 3.60 12.88
N ARG A 9 1.56 3.10 13.74
CA ARG A 9 1.93 3.75 15.00
C ARG A 9 3.00 4.83 14.81
N ASN A 10 3.62 4.90 13.64
CA ASN A 10 4.65 5.89 13.40
C ASN A 10 4.04 7.30 13.45
N PRO A 11 4.60 8.21 14.28
CA PRO A 11 4.07 9.56 14.46
C PRO A 11 3.91 10.38 13.17
N VAL A 12 4.65 10.06 12.11
CA VAL A 12 4.53 10.73 10.81
C VAL A 12 3.18 10.54 10.13
N PHE A 13 2.39 9.54 10.57
CA PHE A 13 1.05 9.25 10.05
C PHE A 13 -0.07 9.75 10.96
N LEU A 14 0.26 10.50 11.99
CA LEU A 14 -0.71 11.09 12.92
C LEU A 14 -0.97 12.57 12.59
N ASP A 15 -2.13 13.04 12.98
CA ASP A 15 -2.48 14.46 12.99
C ASP A 15 -1.95 15.17 14.24
N GLU A 16 -2.18 16.48 14.34
CA GLU A 16 -1.75 17.31 15.47
C GLU A 16 -2.37 16.89 16.82
N ASN A 17 -3.48 16.16 16.78
CA ASN A 17 -4.20 15.66 17.96
C ASN A 17 -3.80 14.23 18.32
N GLY A 18 -2.85 13.64 17.58
CA GLY A 18 -2.41 12.25 17.78
C GLY A 18 -3.37 11.20 17.19
N ASN A 19 -4.33 11.60 16.37
CA ASN A 19 -5.19 10.66 15.66
C ASN A 19 -4.57 10.25 14.33
N SER A 20 -4.94 9.06 13.86
CA SER A 20 -4.45 8.54 12.60
C SER A 20 -4.98 9.33 11.39
N ARG A 21 -4.09 9.66 10.45
CA ARG A 21 -4.45 10.12 9.11
C ARG A 21 -4.74 8.97 8.16
N ILE A 22 -4.52 7.72 8.61
CA ILE A 22 -4.87 6.53 7.86
C ILE A 22 -6.37 6.31 7.99
N LEU A 23 -7.10 6.41 6.87
CA LEU A 23 -8.55 6.19 6.79
C LEU A 23 -8.89 4.71 6.92
N ALA A 24 -8.08 3.87 6.30
CA ALA A 24 -8.26 2.43 6.32
C ALA A 24 -6.98 1.67 5.93
N ILE A 25 -6.86 0.47 6.48
CA ILE A 25 -5.88 -0.54 6.10
C ILE A 25 -6.66 -1.78 5.66
N TRP A 26 -6.47 -2.23 4.42
CA TRP A 26 -6.85 -3.58 4.02
C TRP A 26 -5.61 -4.48 4.08
N ASP A 27 -5.54 -5.30 5.10
CA ASP A 27 -4.48 -6.30 5.23
C ASP A 27 -4.93 -7.61 4.58
N GLN A 28 -4.36 -7.93 3.42
CA GLN A 28 -4.67 -9.15 2.68
C GLN A 28 -4.07 -10.41 3.34
N THR A 29 -3.18 -10.25 4.32
CA THR A 29 -2.52 -11.38 5.00
C THR A 29 -3.33 -11.89 6.20
N VAL A 30 -4.08 -11.02 6.86
CA VAL A 30 -4.88 -11.34 8.06
C VAL A 30 -6.27 -11.80 7.65
N GLN A 31 -6.65 -13.02 8.03
CA GLN A 31 -7.95 -13.62 7.65
C GLN A 31 -8.95 -13.71 8.81
N THR A 32 -8.60 -13.19 9.98
CA THR A 32 -9.41 -13.31 11.21
C THR A 32 -10.41 -12.17 11.42
N GLY A 33 -10.25 -11.07 10.68
CA GLY A 33 -11.15 -9.93 10.75
C GLY A 33 -12.21 -9.94 9.64
N ILE A 34 -12.85 -8.79 9.43
CA ILE A 34 -13.91 -8.61 8.43
C ILE A 34 -13.27 -8.09 7.14
N PRO A 35 -13.46 -8.78 5.99
CA PRO A 35 -13.01 -8.26 4.71
C PRO A 35 -13.72 -6.94 4.35
N PRO A 36 -13.09 -6.09 3.51
CA PRO A 36 -13.79 -4.92 2.97
C PRO A 36 -15.06 -5.32 2.19
N GLU A 37 -16.04 -4.43 2.17
CA GLU A 37 -17.27 -4.67 1.41
C GLU A 37 -17.00 -4.99 -0.07
N GLY A 38 -17.59 -6.07 -0.56
CA GLY A 38 -17.38 -6.57 -1.93
C GLY A 38 -16.10 -7.40 -2.14
N PHE A 39 -15.31 -7.63 -1.10
CA PHE A 39 -14.14 -8.51 -1.10
C PHE A 39 -14.35 -9.74 -0.24
N LYS A 40 -13.59 -10.82 -0.49
CA LYS A 40 -13.83 -12.13 0.14
C LYS A 40 -12.69 -12.61 1.04
N TYR A 41 -11.67 -11.79 1.27
CA TYR A 41 -10.49 -12.16 2.05
C TYR A 41 -9.80 -10.93 2.63
N GLY A 42 -8.84 -11.19 3.51
CA GLY A 42 -8.15 -10.13 4.24
C GLY A 42 -9.02 -9.54 5.35
N SER A 43 -8.49 -8.56 6.02
CA SER A 43 -9.19 -7.84 7.09
C SER A 43 -9.06 -6.34 6.87
N GLU A 44 -10.16 -5.61 7.04
CA GLU A 44 -10.18 -4.15 6.98
C GLU A 44 -10.17 -3.57 8.38
N TYR A 45 -9.34 -2.56 8.57
CA TYR A 45 -9.27 -1.77 9.80
C TYR A 45 -9.48 -0.31 9.42
N ARG A 46 -10.51 0.30 9.97
CA ARG A 46 -10.86 1.70 9.73
C ARG A 46 -10.12 2.63 10.71
N ARG A 47 -10.17 3.93 10.47
CA ARG A 47 -9.55 4.96 11.32
C ARG A 47 -9.92 4.81 12.78
N GLU A 48 -11.16 4.43 13.07
CA GLU A 48 -11.68 4.23 14.41
C GLU A 48 -10.94 3.09 15.13
N ASP A 49 -10.74 1.96 14.44
CA ASP A 49 -9.99 0.80 14.96
C ASP A 49 -8.53 1.16 15.20
N ILE A 50 -7.93 1.90 14.25
CA ILE A 50 -6.54 2.36 14.33
C ILE A 50 -6.39 3.31 15.52
N ASN A 51 -7.29 4.27 15.70
CA ASN A 51 -7.25 5.19 16.83
C ASN A 51 -7.48 4.49 18.17
N LEU A 52 -8.32 3.45 18.21
CA LEU A 52 -8.50 2.61 19.38
C LEU A 52 -7.19 1.85 19.69
N ALA A 53 -6.57 1.27 18.69
CA ALA A 53 -5.29 0.57 18.82
C ALA A 53 -4.18 1.51 19.34
N LEU A 54 -4.09 2.73 18.80
CA LEU A 54 -3.08 3.72 19.21
C LEU A 54 -3.17 4.11 20.70
N ARG A 55 -4.36 3.98 21.30
CA ARG A 55 -4.62 4.29 22.72
C ARG A 55 -4.51 3.06 23.63
N SER A 56 -4.34 1.87 23.05
CA SER A 56 -4.23 0.61 23.77
C SER A 56 -2.80 0.35 24.23
N GLU A 57 -2.65 -0.38 25.34
CA GLU A 57 -1.36 -0.91 25.80
C GLU A 57 -0.81 -1.96 24.81
N ASP A 58 -1.71 -2.73 24.16
CA ASP A 58 -1.35 -3.67 23.10
C ASP A 58 -2.10 -3.30 21.79
N PRO A 59 -1.53 -2.41 20.97
CA PRO A 59 -2.14 -1.99 19.71
C PRO A 59 -2.41 -3.15 18.74
N TYR A 60 -1.55 -4.16 18.75
CA TYR A 60 -1.64 -5.26 17.80
C TYR A 60 -2.70 -6.30 18.15
N SER A 61 -3.24 -6.28 19.38
CA SER A 61 -4.42 -7.06 19.72
C SER A 61 -5.69 -6.55 19.02
N ILE A 62 -5.71 -5.28 18.63
CA ILE A 62 -6.83 -4.61 17.95
C ILE A 62 -6.58 -4.54 16.44
N VAL A 63 -5.42 -4.01 16.02
CA VAL A 63 -5.01 -3.91 14.62
C VAL A 63 -3.70 -4.68 14.43
N PRO A 64 -3.76 -5.99 14.12
CA PRO A 64 -2.57 -6.85 14.01
C PRO A 64 -1.74 -6.59 12.76
N SER A 65 -2.21 -5.74 11.85
CA SER A 65 -1.48 -5.37 10.63
C SER A 65 -0.15 -4.70 10.94
N ARG A 66 0.92 -5.18 10.32
CA ARG A 66 2.30 -4.69 10.50
C ARG A 66 2.98 -4.57 9.15
N ASP A 67 3.93 -3.66 9.04
CA ASP A 67 4.89 -3.64 7.94
C ASP A 67 6.22 -4.21 8.42
N GLU A 68 6.39 -5.51 8.25
CA GLU A 68 7.59 -6.24 8.69
C GLU A 68 8.79 -5.97 7.76
N ASN A 69 8.54 -5.56 6.52
CA ASN A 69 9.56 -5.22 5.54
C ASN A 69 10.03 -3.77 5.68
N GLY A 70 9.13 -2.85 6.02
CA GLY A 70 9.37 -1.42 6.13
C GLY A 70 9.26 -0.63 4.82
N HIS A 71 9.19 -1.30 3.66
CA HIS A 71 9.17 -0.63 2.35
C HIS A 71 7.93 0.26 2.18
N GLY A 72 6.75 -0.27 2.48
CA GLY A 72 5.50 0.49 2.38
C GLY A 72 5.45 1.67 3.35
N SER A 73 5.98 1.51 4.57
CA SER A 73 6.07 2.59 5.57
C SER A 73 7.01 3.71 5.11
N ILE A 74 8.16 3.38 4.53
CA ILE A 74 9.11 4.36 3.98
C ILE A 74 8.46 5.11 2.82
N LEU A 75 7.84 4.37 1.88
CA LEU A 75 7.17 4.96 0.73
C LEU A 75 6.07 5.94 1.14
N ALA A 76 5.20 5.51 2.08
CA ALA A 76 4.13 6.34 2.61
C ALA A 76 4.68 7.56 3.37
N GLY A 77 5.77 7.40 4.12
CA GLY A 77 6.45 8.48 4.84
C GLY A 77 7.00 9.55 3.90
N VAL A 78 7.68 9.14 2.83
CA VAL A 78 8.21 10.05 1.80
C VAL A 78 7.09 10.80 1.08
N ALA A 79 6.00 10.12 0.78
CA ALA A 79 4.90 10.72 0.04
C ALA A 79 3.98 11.57 0.93
N ALA A 80 3.62 11.10 2.13
CA ALA A 80 2.55 11.69 2.93
C ALA A 80 2.88 11.85 4.42
N GLY A 81 4.14 11.68 4.83
CA GLY A 81 4.55 11.86 6.22
C GLY A 81 4.40 13.31 6.69
N SER A 82 3.84 13.53 7.89
CA SER A 82 3.80 14.84 8.53
C SER A 82 5.09 15.12 9.30
N VAL A 83 5.32 16.39 9.65
CA VAL A 83 6.46 16.80 10.46
C VAL A 83 6.34 16.20 11.86
N VAL A 84 7.36 15.49 12.32
CA VAL A 84 7.52 15.15 13.72
C VAL A 84 8.31 16.26 14.40
N ARG A 85 7.69 16.95 15.35
CA ARG A 85 8.23 18.17 15.99
C ARG A 85 9.54 17.98 16.78
N GLN A 86 10.00 16.75 16.99
CA GLN A 86 11.25 16.47 17.71
C GLN A 86 12.26 15.78 16.80
N GLY A 87 13.28 16.51 16.42
CA GLY A 87 14.57 15.96 15.98
C GLY A 87 14.73 15.67 14.48
N ASN A 88 13.69 15.62 13.67
CA ASN A 88 13.84 15.44 12.23
C ASN A 88 12.93 16.39 11.46
N PRO A 89 13.48 17.34 10.66
CA PRO A 89 12.71 18.28 9.86
C PRO A 89 12.11 17.66 8.58
N TYR A 90 12.18 16.32 8.44
CA TYR A 90 11.69 15.66 7.25
C TYR A 90 10.16 15.76 7.15
N ILE A 91 9.68 16.17 6.01
CA ILE A 91 8.25 16.28 5.67
C ILE A 91 7.99 15.59 4.32
N GLY A 92 6.95 14.81 4.23
CA GLY A 92 6.53 14.19 2.99
C GLY A 92 6.00 15.22 1.98
N ALA A 93 5.86 14.81 0.73
CA ALA A 93 5.38 15.68 -0.35
C ALA A 93 3.95 16.18 -0.13
N ALA A 94 3.09 15.40 0.53
CA ALA A 94 1.69 15.72 0.81
C ALA A 94 1.34 15.44 2.29
N PRO A 95 1.88 16.23 3.26
CA PRO A 95 1.80 15.93 4.69
C PRO A 95 0.39 16.05 5.27
N GLY A 96 -0.53 16.70 4.56
CA GLY A 96 -1.95 16.83 4.94
C GLY A 96 -2.87 15.79 4.27
N ALA A 97 -2.34 14.85 3.47
CA ALA A 97 -3.16 13.87 2.79
C ALA A 97 -3.74 12.83 3.76
N ASP A 98 -4.98 12.44 3.52
CA ASP A 98 -5.52 11.19 4.08
C ASP A 98 -4.85 9.99 3.41
N ILE A 99 -4.71 8.89 4.14
CA ILE A 99 -3.96 7.72 3.71
C ILE A 99 -4.88 6.50 3.68
N VAL A 100 -4.84 5.74 2.59
CA VAL A 100 -5.44 4.41 2.48
C VAL A 100 -4.35 3.42 2.14
N VAL A 101 -4.31 2.29 2.83
CA VAL A 101 -3.25 1.28 2.68
C VAL A 101 -3.83 -0.06 2.30
N VAL A 102 -3.18 -0.70 1.36
CA VAL A 102 -3.37 -2.12 1.07
C VAL A 102 -2.06 -2.84 1.35
N LYS A 103 -2.05 -3.65 2.39
CA LYS A 103 -0.95 -4.59 2.62
C LYS A 103 -1.18 -5.84 1.78
N LEU A 104 -0.31 -6.06 0.82
CA LEU A 104 -0.38 -7.20 -0.08
C LEU A 104 0.02 -8.49 0.63
N LYS A 105 -0.69 -9.58 0.32
CA LYS A 105 -0.23 -10.92 0.67
C LYS A 105 0.73 -11.45 -0.38
N GLU A 106 1.69 -12.26 0.03
CA GLU A 106 2.56 -12.95 -0.88
C GLU A 106 1.80 -13.89 -1.82
N CYS A 107 2.36 -14.11 -3.00
CA CYS A 107 1.81 -15.03 -3.97
C CYS A 107 1.87 -16.48 -3.46
N LYS A 108 0.95 -17.30 -3.95
CA LYS A 108 0.84 -18.71 -3.55
C LYS A 108 2.07 -19.51 -3.96
N GLN A 109 2.42 -20.51 -3.17
CA GLN A 109 3.62 -21.34 -3.37
C GLN A 109 3.71 -21.95 -4.78
N TYR A 110 2.59 -22.39 -5.37
CA TYR A 110 2.61 -22.96 -6.71
C TYR A 110 3.03 -21.93 -7.78
N LEU A 111 2.69 -20.65 -7.60
CA LEU A 111 3.14 -19.57 -8.50
C LEU A 111 4.63 -19.28 -8.30
N ARG A 112 5.08 -19.25 -7.05
CA ARG A 112 6.52 -19.11 -6.76
C ARG A 112 7.32 -20.21 -7.45
N SER A 113 6.85 -21.45 -7.35
CA SER A 113 7.49 -22.59 -8.01
C SER A 113 7.44 -22.49 -9.53
N PHE A 114 6.29 -22.08 -10.10
CA PHE A 114 6.11 -21.93 -11.54
C PHE A 114 7.02 -20.85 -12.14
N TYR A 115 7.14 -19.71 -11.46
CA TYR A 115 7.98 -18.59 -11.90
C TYR A 115 9.42 -18.65 -11.37
N LEU A 116 9.80 -19.75 -10.73
CA LEU A 116 11.15 -19.97 -10.18
C LEU A 116 11.60 -18.83 -9.22
N VAL A 117 10.67 -18.30 -8.44
CA VAL A 117 10.97 -17.25 -7.45
C VAL A 117 11.80 -17.87 -6.33
N PRO A 118 13.02 -17.38 -6.06
CA PRO A 118 13.85 -17.91 -4.98
C PRO A 118 13.18 -17.82 -3.61
N GLU A 119 13.57 -18.69 -2.71
CA GLU A 119 13.11 -18.64 -1.32
C GLU A 119 13.55 -17.33 -0.65
N GLY A 120 12.66 -16.75 0.17
CA GLY A 120 12.91 -15.48 0.86
C GLY A 120 12.75 -14.22 0.01
N VAL A 121 12.57 -14.33 -1.32
CA VAL A 121 12.30 -13.16 -2.18
C VAL A 121 10.81 -12.84 -2.17
N PRO A 122 10.38 -11.64 -1.76
CA PRO A 122 8.98 -11.24 -1.81
C PRO A 122 8.43 -11.27 -3.23
N ALA A 123 7.25 -11.83 -3.42
CA ALA A 123 6.55 -11.84 -4.70
C ALA A 123 5.04 -11.73 -4.50
N TYR A 124 4.38 -10.97 -5.36
CA TYR A 124 2.96 -10.64 -5.23
C TYR A 124 2.20 -11.03 -6.50
N GLN A 125 0.91 -11.34 -6.37
CA GLN A 125 0.07 -11.66 -7.51
C GLN A 125 -0.54 -10.38 -8.10
N GLU A 126 -0.53 -10.27 -9.42
CA GLU A 126 -1.14 -9.15 -10.13
C GLU A 126 -2.62 -8.98 -9.77
N ASN A 127 -3.36 -10.09 -9.60
CA ASN A 127 -4.77 -10.04 -9.20
C ASN A 127 -4.99 -9.37 -7.85
N ASP A 128 -4.11 -9.63 -6.88
CA ASP A 128 -4.23 -9.04 -5.54
C ASP A 128 -3.89 -7.55 -5.57
N ILE A 129 -2.95 -7.15 -6.42
CA ILE A 129 -2.63 -5.75 -6.69
C ILE A 129 -3.83 -5.04 -7.34
N MET A 130 -4.44 -5.63 -8.38
CA MET A 130 -5.62 -5.07 -9.05
C MET A 130 -6.81 -4.93 -8.11
N LEU A 131 -7.03 -5.90 -7.23
CA LEU A 131 -8.05 -5.80 -6.19
C LEU A 131 -7.72 -4.70 -5.18
N GLY A 132 -6.44 -4.52 -4.82
CA GLY A 132 -5.98 -3.41 -3.99
C GLY A 132 -6.28 -2.04 -4.62
N ILE A 133 -6.04 -1.90 -5.93
CA ILE A 133 -6.38 -0.69 -6.68
C ILE A 133 -7.89 -0.43 -6.66
N LYS A 134 -8.70 -1.48 -6.89
CA LYS A 134 -10.16 -1.38 -6.83
C LYS A 134 -10.65 -0.95 -5.44
N TYR A 135 -10.04 -1.48 -4.39
CA TYR A 135 -10.34 -1.08 -3.02
C TYR A 135 -10.01 0.40 -2.79
N ALA A 136 -8.80 0.84 -3.16
CA ALA A 136 -8.40 2.24 -3.02
C ALA A 136 -9.31 3.17 -3.83
N GLU A 137 -9.76 2.75 -5.01
CA GLU A 137 -10.68 3.52 -5.86
C GLU A 137 -12.05 3.72 -5.21
N SER A 138 -12.53 2.82 -4.38
CA SER A 138 -13.81 2.97 -3.69
C SER A 138 -13.87 4.21 -2.79
N PHE A 139 -12.73 4.63 -2.25
CA PHE A 139 -12.63 5.83 -1.42
C PHE A 139 -12.82 7.14 -2.19
N VAL A 140 -12.60 7.16 -3.51
CA VAL A 140 -12.90 8.33 -4.36
C VAL A 140 -14.39 8.66 -4.32
N GLN A 141 -15.21 7.62 -4.42
CA GLN A 141 -16.67 7.78 -4.40
C GLN A 141 -17.19 8.15 -3.01
N LEU A 142 -16.57 7.59 -1.98
CA LEU A 142 -16.98 7.80 -0.60
C LEU A 142 -16.67 9.23 -0.11
N PHE A 143 -15.53 9.80 -0.50
CA PHE A 143 -15.04 11.08 0.03
C PHE A 143 -15.06 12.23 -0.97
N GLU A 144 -15.40 11.96 -2.23
CA GLU A 144 -15.42 12.97 -3.33
C GLU A 144 -14.10 13.77 -3.46
N ARG A 145 -12.98 13.14 -3.09
CA ARG A 145 -11.64 13.76 -3.11
C ARG A 145 -10.78 13.19 -4.23
N PRO A 146 -9.79 13.96 -4.72
CA PRO A 146 -8.76 13.41 -5.60
C PRO A 146 -8.01 12.26 -4.91
N VAL A 147 -7.71 11.21 -5.67
CA VAL A 147 -6.93 10.05 -5.21
C VAL A 147 -5.67 9.89 -6.06
N VAL A 148 -4.55 9.70 -5.38
CA VAL A 148 -3.28 9.28 -5.98
C VAL A 148 -3.01 7.85 -5.53
N ILE A 149 -2.98 6.91 -6.45
CA ILE A 149 -2.59 5.53 -6.20
C ILE A 149 -1.07 5.44 -6.34
N CYS A 150 -0.42 5.02 -5.27
CA CYS A 150 1.02 4.78 -5.25
C CYS A 150 1.26 3.27 -5.17
N LEU A 151 1.84 2.72 -6.23
CA LEU A 151 2.25 1.32 -6.34
C LEU A 151 3.77 1.27 -6.34
N GLY A 152 4.36 0.89 -5.20
CA GLY A 152 5.82 0.83 -5.00
C GLY A 152 6.47 -0.47 -5.51
N LEU A 153 5.70 -1.31 -6.19
CA LEU A 153 6.13 -2.62 -6.68
C LEU A 153 6.20 -2.61 -8.20
N GLY A 154 7.25 -3.21 -8.74
CA GLY A 154 7.47 -3.34 -10.16
C GLY A 154 7.50 -4.78 -10.63
N THR A 155 7.56 -4.97 -11.94
CA THR A 155 7.76 -6.26 -12.60
C THR A 155 8.52 -6.05 -13.89
N ASN A 156 9.38 -7.02 -14.24
CA ASN A 156 10.05 -7.10 -15.53
C ASN A 156 9.29 -7.98 -16.53
N GLN A 157 8.10 -8.45 -16.17
CA GLN A 157 7.28 -9.26 -17.07
C GLN A 157 6.49 -8.38 -18.05
N GLY A 158 6.32 -8.90 -19.26
CA GLY A 158 5.52 -8.26 -20.31
C GLY A 158 6.36 -7.63 -21.41
N ASP A 159 5.67 -6.94 -22.29
CA ASP A 159 6.25 -6.33 -23.51
C ASP A 159 6.87 -4.94 -23.27
N HIS A 160 6.85 -4.45 -22.04
CA HIS A 160 7.31 -3.12 -21.60
C HIS A 160 6.68 -1.95 -22.39
N ALA A 161 5.58 -2.22 -23.10
CA ALA A 161 4.84 -1.23 -23.89
C ALA A 161 3.50 -0.83 -23.25
N GLY A 162 3.28 -1.21 -21.98
CA GLY A 162 2.07 -0.86 -21.25
C GLY A 162 0.84 -1.69 -21.62
N ASN A 163 1.01 -2.86 -22.24
CA ASN A 163 -0.09 -3.71 -22.70
C ASN A 163 -0.54 -4.76 -21.66
N SER A 164 0.16 -4.89 -20.54
CA SER A 164 -0.26 -5.82 -19.47
C SER A 164 -1.64 -5.45 -18.92
N SER A 165 -2.33 -6.41 -18.31
CA SER A 165 -3.64 -6.18 -17.67
C SER A 165 -3.56 -5.08 -16.61
N LEU A 166 -2.53 -5.12 -15.77
CA LEU A 166 -2.29 -4.11 -14.75
C LEU A 166 -2.04 -2.73 -15.35
N SER A 167 -1.19 -2.63 -16.39
CA SER A 167 -0.89 -1.35 -17.06
C SER A 167 -2.14 -0.73 -17.68
N ARG A 168 -2.96 -1.53 -18.35
CA ARG A 168 -4.24 -1.08 -18.94
C ARG A 168 -5.22 -0.64 -17.86
N TYR A 169 -5.28 -1.36 -16.74
CA TYR A 169 -6.15 -0.99 -15.62
C TYR A 169 -5.74 0.33 -15.01
N LEU A 170 -4.45 0.52 -14.69
CA LEU A 170 -3.92 1.77 -14.17
C LEU A 170 -4.14 2.93 -15.15
N SER A 171 -3.90 2.72 -16.44
CA SER A 171 -4.16 3.72 -17.48
C SER A 171 -5.63 4.11 -17.54
N SER A 172 -6.54 3.14 -17.53
CA SER A 172 -7.98 3.38 -17.54
C SER A 172 -8.48 4.14 -16.32
N LEU A 173 -7.80 3.97 -15.18
CA LEU A 173 -8.08 4.70 -13.96
C LEU A 173 -7.54 6.14 -14.05
N ALA A 174 -6.29 6.31 -14.52
CA ALA A 174 -5.62 7.61 -14.55
C ALA A 174 -6.22 8.61 -15.55
N VAL A 175 -6.92 8.14 -16.59
CA VAL A 175 -7.65 9.04 -17.51
C VAL A 175 -8.91 9.64 -16.89
N ARG A 176 -9.40 9.10 -15.78
CA ARG A 176 -10.58 9.62 -15.09
C ARG A 176 -10.21 10.85 -14.28
N ARG A 177 -11.11 11.82 -14.24
CA ARG A 177 -10.91 13.06 -13.49
C ARG A 177 -10.64 12.76 -12.00
N SER A 178 -9.76 13.55 -11.39
CA SER A 178 -9.39 13.47 -9.97
C SER A 178 -8.70 12.17 -9.55
N ARG A 179 -8.05 11.50 -10.50
CA ARG A 179 -7.25 10.28 -10.24
C ARG A 179 -5.89 10.40 -10.86
N ALA A 180 -4.88 9.87 -10.15
CA ALA A 180 -3.54 9.67 -10.67
C ALA A 180 -3.01 8.31 -10.21
N ALA A 181 -2.13 7.72 -11.00
CA ALA A 181 -1.40 6.51 -10.62
C ALA A 181 0.10 6.79 -10.73
N ILE A 182 0.82 6.48 -9.67
CA ILE A 182 2.27 6.57 -9.58
C ILE A 182 2.80 5.15 -9.41
N VAL A 183 3.70 4.75 -10.29
CA VAL A 183 4.37 3.46 -10.25
C VAL A 183 5.87 3.66 -10.13
N CYS A 184 6.56 2.69 -9.52
CA CYS A 184 8.02 2.74 -9.42
C CYS A 184 8.68 2.49 -10.79
N GLY A 185 9.86 3.05 -10.98
CA GLY A 185 10.68 2.83 -12.18
C GLY A 185 11.59 1.59 -12.11
N GLY A 186 11.55 0.86 -10.98
CA GLY A 186 12.46 -0.26 -10.70
C GLY A 186 13.82 0.17 -10.17
N ASN A 187 14.58 -0.80 -9.69
CA ASN A 187 15.92 -0.60 -9.09
C ASN A 187 17.05 -1.19 -9.97
N GLU A 188 16.71 -1.67 -11.16
CA GLU A 188 17.61 -2.41 -12.06
C GLU A 188 18.46 -1.51 -12.97
N GLY A 189 18.45 -0.19 -12.73
CA GLY A 189 19.21 0.79 -13.54
C GLY A 189 20.73 0.67 -13.43
N ASN A 190 21.25 -0.25 -12.63
CA ASN A 190 22.68 -0.51 -12.56
C ASN A 190 23.12 -1.41 -13.73
N ALA A 191 23.87 -0.83 -14.68
CA ALA A 191 24.38 -1.49 -15.88
C ALA A 191 25.27 -2.74 -15.64
N SER A 192 25.66 -3.02 -14.40
CA SER A 192 26.44 -4.21 -14.05
C SER A 192 25.59 -5.48 -13.91
N HIS A 193 24.27 -5.37 -13.89
CA HIS A 193 23.34 -6.49 -13.88
C HIS A 193 22.77 -6.71 -15.27
N ASN A 194 23.52 -7.41 -16.12
CA ASN A 194 22.99 -7.93 -17.38
C ASN A 194 22.06 -9.09 -17.06
N TYR A 195 20.77 -8.85 -17.07
CA TYR A 195 19.77 -9.92 -17.13
C TYR A 195 19.69 -10.38 -18.58
N HIS A 196 20.17 -11.60 -18.83
CA HIS A 196 19.98 -12.32 -20.08
C HIS A 196 18.68 -13.14 -20.01
#